data_01ec22c6732ce2e84addb2e4926575ac
#
_entry.id   01ec22c6732ce2e84addb2e4926575ac
#
_cell.length_a   1.000
_cell.length_b   1.000
_cell.length_c   1.000
_cell.angle_alpha   90.00
_cell.angle_beta   90.00
_cell.angle_gamma   90.00
#
_symmetry.space_group_name_H-M   'P 1'
#
loop_
_entity.id
_entity.type
_entity.pdbx_description
1 polymer ?
#
loop_
_entity_poly.entity_id
_entity_poly.type
_entity_poly.pdbx_seq_one_letter_code
_entity_poly.pdbx_strand_id
1 'polypeptide(L)'
;QMCIRDRYNTLWNTHAGGHDDDCSLANRDKGYGYLIDNLGATILQTDRPAYLIDYLKHKSKVMDCNRDWTYLQSENAFQAPSVPNFTVEECFLKGKQSSRTNEDGMIVTPYFAAVIDGATAKSTFTYDGKKTGRLAMELALEAIHDFPKDIDAAGAISRITEKIHDFYVEHNLLDELKAEPGKRFTANGVIYSYARNEVWQVGDCQCIIGNLYSSNEKEIDAIMANARAVVNEVALLDGVTLKDLESHDPGREFIYPFLQKQALLQNCPVEGQHFAFPVFDGFPVQMKQVNIFSVGDAEEVVLSSDGYPHLYSTLRESECYLADILEKDPLCMRLYKSTKGVQKGNCSFDDRAYLR
;
A
#
# COMPACT_ATOMS: atom_id res chain seq x y z
N GLN A 1 -9.67 -16.07 11.76
CA GLN A 1 -10.96 -15.44 12.11
C GLN A 1 -11.57 -14.97 10.81
N MET A 2 -12.68 -15.59 10.40
CA MET A 2 -13.49 -15.07 9.30
C MET A 2 -13.69 -13.57 9.53
N CYS A 3 -13.51 -12.75 8.49
CA CYS A 3 -14.01 -11.37 8.50
C CYS A 3 -15.54 -11.44 8.51
N ILE A 4 -16.12 -11.69 9.68
CA ILE A 4 -17.54 -11.52 9.89
C ILE A 4 -17.77 -10.04 9.81
N ARG A 5 -18.43 -9.58 8.73
CA ARG A 5 -18.96 -8.22 8.66
C ARG A 5 -20.11 -8.19 9.66
N ASP A 6 -19.85 -7.59 10.81
CA ASP A 6 -20.88 -7.48 11.84
C ASP A 6 -21.96 -6.55 11.32
N ARG A 7 -23.12 -7.13 11.05
CA ARG A 7 -24.33 -6.43 10.67
C ARG A 7 -25.19 -6.20 11.91
N TYR A 8 -25.42 -4.94 12.23
CA TYR A 8 -26.29 -4.54 13.32
C TYR A 8 -27.62 -4.00 12.78
N ASN A 9 -28.71 -4.48 13.36
CA ASN A 9 -30.06 -4.02 13.04
C ASN A 9 -30.49 -3.03 14.11
N THR A 10 -30.57 -1.75 13.74
CA THR A 10 -30.95 -0.66 14.66
C THR A 10 -32.46 -0.41 14.72
N LEU A 11 -33.27 -1.20 13.99
CA LEU A 11 -34.73 -1.05 13.97
C LEU A 11 -35.39 -1.45 15.30
N TRP A 12 -34.74 -2.33 16.08
CA TRP A 12 -35.30 -2.87 17.31
C TRP A 12 -34.26 -2.82 18.43
N ASN A 13 -34.68 -2.27 19.57
CA ASN A 13 -33.83 -2.14 20.77
C ASN A 13 -33.17 -3.44 21.19
N THR A 14 -33.90 -4.57 21.13
CA THR A 14 -33.41 -5.90 21.50
C THR A 14 -32.32 -6.40 20.58
N HIS A 15 -32.30 -6.00 19.30
CA HIS A 15 -31.30 -6.42 18.32
C HIS A 15 -30.05 -5.56 18.32
N ALA A 16 -30.15 -4.35 18.84
CA ALA A 16 -29.07 -3.38 18.92
C ALA A 16 -28.50 -3.20 20.35
N GLY A 17 -28.92 -4.07 21.29
CA GLY A 17 -28.45 -3.99 22.68
C GLY A 17 -28.73 -2.65 23.37
N GLY A 18 -29.84 -1.96 22.99
CA GLY A 18 -30.18 -0.64 23.49
C GLY A 18 -29.58 0.53 22.69
N HIS A 19 -28.91 0.25 21.58
CA HIS A 19 -28.27 1.25 20.69
C HIS A 19 -29.02 1.35 19.35
N ASP A 20 -30.36 1.41 19.42
CA ASP A 20 -31.25 1.48 18.26
C ASP A 20 -31.39 2.89 17.67
N ASP A 21 -32.24 3.00 16.65
CA ASP A 21 -32.50 4.29 15.99
C ASP A 21 -33.06 5.32 16.93
N ASP A 22 -33.90 4.95 17.93
CA ASP A 22 -34.43 5.87 18.92
C ASP A 22 -33.36 6.36 19.90
N CYS A 23 -32.45 5.47 20.33
CA CYS A 23 -31.27 5.86 21.07
C CYS A 23 -30.40 6.83 20.26
N SER A 24 -30.26 6.59 18.97
CA SER A 24 -29.46 7.43 18.05
C SER A 24 -30.10 8.81 17.85
N LEU A 25 -31.44 8.91 17.84
CA LEU A 25 -32.17 10.20 17.82
C LEU A 25 -31.93 11.02 19.09
N ALA A 26 -31.89 10.36 20.24
CA ALA A 26 -31.60 11.01 21.52
C ALA A 26 -30.13 11.43 21.65
N ASN A 27 -29.23 10.55 21.25
CA ASN A 27 -27.77 10.80 21.26
C ASN A 27 -27.08 9.92 20.22
N ARG A 28 -26.62 10.52 19.12
CA ARG A 28 -25.99 9.81 17.99
C ARG A 28 -24.77 9.01 18.40
N ASP A 29 -23.97 9.53 19.34
CA ASP A 29 -22.73 8.85 19.79
C ASP A 29 -23.00 7.63 20.66
N LYS A 30 -24.10 7.64 21.41
CA LYS A 30 -24.54 6.48 22.20
C LYS A 30 -25.27 5.43 21.37
N GLY A 31 -25.90 5.81 20.26
CA GLY A 31 -26.54 4.91 19.32
C GLY A 31 -25.57 4.45 18.24
N TYR A 32 -25.59 5.06 17.08
CA TYR A 32 -24.71 4.69 15.94
C TYR A 32 -23.22 4.72 16.31
N GLY A 33 -22.77 5.72 17.10
CA GLY A 33 -21.40 5.85 17.52
C GLY A 33 -20.92 4.64 18.31
N TYR A 34 -21.72 4.16 19.25
CA TYR A 34 -21.36 2.98 20.04
C TYR A 34 -21.20 1.74 19.15
N LEU A 35 -22.13 1.50 18.23
CA LEU A 35 -22.07 0.36 17.31
C LEU A 35 -20.84 0.42 16.40
N ILE A 36 -20.51 1.60 15.89
CA ILE A 36 -19.39 1.81 14.96
C ILE A 36 -18.06 1.81 15.70
N ASP A 37 -17.92 2.57 16.79
CA ASP A 37 -16.64 2.85 17.46
C ASP A 37 -16.24 1.78 18.45
N ASN A 38 -17.20 1.25 19.20
CA ASN A 38 -16.93 0.30 20.27
C ASN A 38 -17.06 -1.15 19.79
N LEU A 39 -18.04 -1.43 18.91
CA LEU A 39 -18.28 -2.77 18.41
C LEU A 39 -17.75 -3.01 16.99
N GLY A 40 -17.24 -1.98 16.30
CA GLY A 40 -16.66 -2.12 14.98
C GLY A 40 -17.67 -2.45 13.87
N ALA A 41 -18.94 -2.07 14.05
CA ALA A 41 -20.00 -2.35 13.08
C ALA A 41 -19.64 -1.78 11.69
N THR A 42 -19.67 -2.62 10.67
CA THR A 42 -19.40 -2.23 9.28
C THR A 42 -20.68 -2.13 8.44
N ILE A 43 -21.78 -2.72 8.91
CA ILE A 43 -23.08 -2.67 8.26
C ILE A 43 -24.12 -2.33 9.33
N LEU A 44 -24.84 -1.22 9.14
CA LEU A 44 -25.99 -0.84 9.98
C LEU A 44 -27.26 -0.90 9.14
N GLN A 45 -28.26 -1.61 9.63
CA GLN A 45 -29.60 -1.62 9.04
C GLN A 45 -30.47 -0.65 9.83
N THR A 46 -30.86 0.44 9.22
CA THR A 46 -31.68 1.51 9.81
C THR A 46 -32.85 1.86 8.90
N ASP A 47 -33.95 2.33 9.47
CA ASP A 47 -35.07 2.97 8.73
C ASP A 47 -34.84 4.48 8.55
N ARG A 48 -33.71 5.00 9.08
CA ARG A 48 -33.32 6.42 9.03
C ARG A 48 -32.00 6.64 8.28
N PRO A 49 -31.86 6.18 7.03
CA PRO A 49 -30.58 6.18 6.33
C PRO A 49 -30.01 7.61 6.16
N ALA A 50 -30.84 8.59 5.89
CA ALA A 50 -30.39 9.97 5.77
C ALA A 50 -29.79 10.52 7.07
N TYR A 51 -30.34 10.14 8.23
CA TYR A 51 -29.84 10.55 9.54
C TYR A 51 -28.51 9.87 9.89
N LEU A 52 -28.37 8.59 9.56
CA LEU A 52 -27.11 7.85 9.69
C LEU A 52 -26.02 8.42 8.78
N ILE A 53 -26.34 8.69 7.51
CA ILE A 53 -25.41 9.31 6.55
C ILE A 53 -24.94 10.69 7.04
N ASP A 54 -25.86 11.52 7.54
CA ASP A 54 -25.52 12.82 8.13
C ASP A 54 -24.58 12.66 9.34
N TYR A 55 -24.87 11.71 10.22
CA TYR A 55 -24.00 11.40 11.35
C TYR A 55 -22.59 10.96 10.91
N LEU A 56 -22.51 10.06 9.94
CA LEU A 56 -21.23 9.58 9.41
C LEU A 56 -20.39 10.69 8.75
N LYS A 57 -21.07 11.61 8.02
CA LYS A 57 -20.41 12.79 7.44
C LYS A 57 -19.86 13.74 8.52
N HIS A 58 -20.59 13.97 9.61
CA HIS A 58 -20.14 14.84 10.69
C HIS A 58 -19.07 14.19 11.56
N LYS A 59 -19.02 12.87 11.66
CA LYS A 59 -18.07 12.15 12.51
C LYS A 59 -16.74 11.84 11.84
N SER A 60 -16.51 12.30 10.60
CA SER A 60 -15.24 12.11 9.86
C SER A 60 -14.82 10.65 9.66
N LYS A 61 -15.75 9.70 9.70
CA LYS A 61 -15.46 8.29 9.36
C LYS A 61 -15.82 7.92 7.93
N VAL A 62 -16.66 8.70 7.27
CA VAL A 62 -16.54 8.88 5.83
C VAL A 62 -15.43 9.90 5.70
N MET A 63 -14.24 9.49 5.30
CA MET A 63 -13.15 10.41 5.04
C MET A 63 -13.70 11.44 4.06
N ASP A 64 -13.86 12.68 4.54
CA ASP A 64 -14.19 13.79 3.67
C ASP A 64 -12.95 14.00 2.82
N CYS A 65 -12.97 13.45 1.62
CA CYS A 65 -11.87 13.50 0.67
C CYS A 65 -11.44 14.95 0.34
N ASN A 66 -12.12 15.94 0.86
CA ASN A 66 -11.83 17.36 0.72
C ASN A 66 -11.19 18.01 1.97
N ARG A 67 -10.87 17.25 3.02
CA ARG A 67 -10.22 17.77 4.22
C ARG A 67 -8.82 17.23 4.40
N ASP A 68 -7.87 18.14 4.42
CA ASP A 68 -6.52 18.05 5.00
C ASP A 68 -5.73 16.76 4.70
N TRP A 69 -5.54 16.50 3.40
CA TRP A 69 -4.63 15.48 2.90
C TRP A 69 -3.18 15.91 3.11
N THR A 70 -2.76 15.89 4.33
CA THR A 70 -1.36 15.99 4.66
C THR A 70 -0.92 14.70 5.29
N TYR A 71 -0.21 13.87 4.53
CA TYR A 71 0.64 12.85 5.09
C TYR A 71 -0.05 11.90 6.09
N LEU A 72 -0.80 10.91 5.60
CA LEU A 72 -1.54 9.93 6.43
C LEU A 72 -0.66 9.04 7.35
N GLN A 73 0.65 9.21 7.37
CA GLN A 73 1.58 8.37 8.13
C GLN A 73 2.49 9.13 9.11
N SER A 74 2.49 10.45 9.16
CA SER A 74 3.36 11.19 10.09
C SER A 74 2.59 11.69 11.31
N GLU A 75 3.19 11.56 12.49
CA GLU A 75 2.73 12.21 13.71
C GLU A 75 2.99 13.74 13.68
N ASN A 76 3.75 14.21 12.68
CA ASN A 76 4.04 15.62 12.47
C ASN A 76 3.09 16.18 11.41
N ALA A 77 2.07 16.88 11.84
CA ALA A 77 1.16 17.60 10.96
C ALA A 77 1.92 18.70 10.19
N PHE A 78 2.17 18.45 8.90
CA PHE A 78 2.46 19.54 7.98
C PHE A 78 1.19 20.40 7.83
N GLN A 79 1.32 21.71 7.76
CA GLN A 79 0.17 22.61 7.56
C GLN A 79 -0.54 22.26 6.26
N ALA A 80 -1.87 22.17 6.33
CA ALA A 80 -2.72 21.80 5.22
C ALA A 80 -2.43 22.63 3.96
N PRO A 81 -2.13 21.98 2.82
CA PRO A 81 -1.96 22.68 1.57
C PRO A 81 -3.29 23.18 1.01
N SER A 82 -3.22 24.07 0.05
CA SER A 82 -4.35 24.50 -0.77
C SER A 82 -5.09 23.29 -1.40
N VAL A 83 -6.40 23.44 -1.60
CA VAL A 83 -7.28 22.43 -2.19
C VAL A 83 -6.66 21.82 -3.47
N PRO A 84 -6.66 20.49 -3.64
CA PRO A 84 -6.18 19.84 -4.87
C PRO A 84 -6.92 20.35 -6.12
N ASN A 85 -6.23 20.35 -7.26
CA ASN A 85 -6.83 20.71 -8.56
C ASN A 85 -7.64 19.55 -9.18
N PHE A 86 -7.75 18.44 -8.47
CA PHE A 86 -8.49 17.24 -8.83
C PHE A 86 -9.26 16.74 -7.60
N THR A 87 -10.24 15.87 -7.82
CA THR A 87 -11.03 15.28 -6.74
C THR A 87 -10.43 13.93 -6.34
N VAL A 88 -10.31 13.68 -5.05
CA VAL A 88 -10.05 12.34 -4.51
C VAL A 88 -11.39 11.76 -4.05
N GLU A 89 -11.79 10.63 -4.64
CA GLU A 89 -13.06 9.99 -4.36
C GLU A 89 -12.95 8.87 -3.32
N GLU A 90 -11.88 8.08 -3.41
CA GLU A 90 -11.63 6.97 -2.51
C GLU A 90 -10.16 6.98 -2.07
N CYS A 91 -9.91 6.72 -0.80
CA CYS A 91 -8.58 6.43 -0.31
C CYS A 91 -8.60 5.41 0.82
N PHE A 92 -7.57 4.59 0.88
CA PHE A 92 -7.47 3.55 1.88
C PHE A 92 -6.01 3.18 2.13
N LEU A 93 -5.67 3.02 3.41
CA LEU A 93 -4.34 2.62 3.83
C LEU A 93 -4.46 1.61 4.96
N LYS A 94 -3.89 0.43 4.78
CA LYS A 94 -3.96 -0.64 5.78
C LYS A 94 -2.69 -1.45 5.84
N GLY A 95 -2.09 -1.50 7.03
CA GLY A 95 -0.96 -2.38 7.30
C GLY A 95 -1.40 -3.85 7.40
N LYS A 96 -0.56 -4.74 6.91
CA LYS A 96 -0.75 -6.21 7.04
C LYS A 96 -0.82 -6.67 8.49
N GLN A 97 -0.17 -5.97 9.40
CA GLN A 97 -0.16 -6.27 10.84
C GLN A 97 -0.76 -5.11 11.66
N SER A 98 -0.24 -3.92 11.51
CA SER A 98 -0.69 -2.73 12.23
C SER A 98 -0.34 -1.46 11.45
N SER A 99 -0.98 -0.34 11.79
CA SER A 99 -0.64 0.97 11.22
C SER A 99 0.80 1.41 11.54
N ARG A 100 1.32 1.03 12.72
CA ARG A 100 2.68 1.39 13.14
C ARG A 100 3.77 0.67 12.35
N THR A 101 3.49 -0.52 11.85
CA THR A 101 4.45 -1.35 11.08
C THR A 101 4.20 -1.27 9.58
N ASN A 102 3.20 -0.50 9.15
CA ASN A 102 2.89 -0.30 7.75
C ASN A 102 4.04 0.43 7.05
N GLU A 103 4.52 -0.14 5.94
CA GLU A 103 5.60 0.41 5.13
C GLU A 103 5.06 1.20 3.92
N ASP A 104 3.74 1.13 3.65
CA ASP A 104 3.09 1.93 2.62
C ASP A 104 2.69 3.31 3.11
N GLY A 105 2.63 4.26 2.18
CA GLY A 105 2.13 5.60 2.43
C GLY A 105 1.53 6.25 1.19
N MET A 106 0.78 7.31 1.39
CA MET A 106 0.21 8.09 0.29
C MET A 106 0.23 9.57 0.62
N ILE A 107 0.23 10.40 -0.40
CA ILE A 107 0.16 11.86 -0.28
C ILE A 107 -0.72 12.43 -1.37
N VAL A 108 -1.45 13.48 -1.04
CA VAL A 108 -2.19 14.34 -1.96
C VAL A 108 -1.76 15.78 -1.73
N THR A 109 -1.36 16.45 -2.78
CA THR A 109 -0.98 17.87 -2.81
C THR A 109 -1.87 18.59 -3.84
N PRO A 110 -1.78 19.91 -4.00
CA PRO A 110 -2.57 20.60 -5.03
C PRO A 110 -2.35 20.09 -6.46
N TYR A 111 -1.21 19.49 -6.75
CA TYR A 111 -0.82 19.09 -8.11
C TYR A 111 -0.41 17.62 -8.22
N PHE A 112 -0.27 16.90 -7.12
CA PHE A 112 0.21 15.52 -7.13
C PHE A 112 -0.63 14.64 -6.21
N ALA A 113 -0.86 13.41 -6.67
CA ALA A 113 -1.32 12.31 -5.82
C ALA A 113 -0.32 11.16 -5.97
N ALA A 114 0.05 10.51 -4.87
CA ALA A 114 1.02 9.43 -4.92
C ALA A 114 0.74 8.34 -3.90
N VAL A 115 1.08 7.11 -4.28
CA VAL A 115 1.21 5.96 -3.41
C VAL A 115 2.65 5.50 -3.44
N ILE A 116 3.24 5.33 -2.27
CA ILE A 116 4.62 4.86 -2.08
C ILE A 116 4.57 3.58 -1.24
N ASP A 117 5.17 2.53 -1.76
CA ASP A 117 5.31 1.22 -1.15
C ASP A 117 6.75 1.04 -0.67
N GLY A 118 6.93 0.98 0.63
CA GLY A 118 8.23 0.74 1.25
C GLY A 118 8.57 -0.74 1.26
N ALA A 119 9.58 -1.14 0.51
CA ALA A 119 9.96 -2.54 0.37
C ALA A 119 10.31 -3.19 1.71
N THR A 120 9.63 -4.29 2.05
CA THR A 120 9.93 -5.06 3.27
C THR A 120 11.39 -5.52 3.28
N ALA A 121 12.16 -5.01 4.23
CA ALA A 121 13.59 -5.32 4.37
C ALA A 121 13.85 -6.82 4.45
N LYS A 122 14.86 -7.29 3.70
CA LYS A 122 15.36 -8.67 3.77
C LYS A 122 16.58 -8.78 4.71
N SER A 123 16.88 -7.71 5.45
CA SER A 123 17.91 -7.64 6.49
C SER A 123 17.27 -7.30 7.85
N THR A 124 18.00 -7.50 8.93
CA THR A 124 17.59 -7.06 10.27
C THR A 124 17.97 -5.61 10.55
N PHE A 125 18.53 -4.93 9.55
CA PHE A 125 18.95 -3.54 9.69
C PHE A 125 17.74 -2.63 9.89
N THR A 126 17.83 -1.79 10.91
CA THR A 126 16.85 -0.73 11.23
C THR A 126 17.61 0.55 11.54
N TYR A 127 17.01 1.68 11.28
CA TYR A 127 17.56 2.98 11.63
C TYR A 127 16.55 3.72 12.53
N ASP A 128 17.01 4.18 13.68
CA ASP A 128 16.19 4.85 14.70
C ASP A 128 14.90 4.06 15.05
N GLY A 129 15.03 2.73 15.15
CA GLY A 129 13.92 1.82 15.43
C GLY A 129 12.91 1.63 14.31
N LYS A 130 13.11 2.27 13.15
CA LYS A 130 12.28 2.10 11.96
C LYS A 130 12.91 1.14 10.96
N LYS A 131 12.07 0.43 10.23
CA LYS A 131 12.50 -0.39 9.08
C LYS A 131 12.88 0.49 7.90
N THR A 132 13.78 -0.01 7.05
CA THR A 132 14.32 0.72 5.91
C THR A 132 13.28 1.07 4.85
N GLY A 133 12.32 0.18 4.58
CA GLY A 133 11.22 0.47 3.67
C GLY A 133 10.33 1.61 4.16
N ARG A 134 10.00 1.61 5.46
CA ARG A 134 9.25 2.69 6.08
C ARG A 134 9.95 4.04 5.94
N LEU A 135 11.26 4.10 6.16
CA LEU A 135 12.05 5.33 6.01
C LEU A 135 12.12 5.79 4.55
N ALA A 136 12.29 4.85 3.60
CA ALA A 136 12.25 5.18 2.19
C ALA A 136 10.92 5.83 1.78
N MET A 137 9.81 5.24 2.23
CA MET A 137 8.47 5.78 1.98
C MET A 137 8.31 7.19 2.57
N GLU A 138 8.68 7.39 3.83
CA GLU A 138 8.57 8.69 4.49
C GLU A 138 9.39 9.76 3.76
N LEU A 139 10.65 9.49 3.41
CA LEU A 139 11.51 10.41 2.67
C LEU A 139 10.98 10.70 1.25
N ALA A 140 10.41 9.71 0.57
CA ALA A 140 9.80 9.91 -0.73
C ALA A 140 8.57 10.82 -0.65
N LEU A 141 7.69 10.61 0.34
CA LEU A 141 6.52 11.47 0.56
C LEU A 141 6.93 12.92 0.92
N GLU A 142 7.96 13.09 1.74
CA GLU A 142 8.52 14.42 2.03
C GLU A 142 9.03 15.12 0.75
N ALA A 143 9.73 14.39 -0.13
CA ALA A 143 10.19 14.95 -1.40
C ALA A 143 9.01 15.35 -2.30
N ILE A 144 7.96 14.53 -2.39
CA ILE A 144 6.77 14.81 -3.22
C ILE A 144 6.01 16.02 -2.68
N HIS A 145 5.95 16.22 -1.36
CA HIS A 145 5.32 17.39 -0.75
C HIS A 145 5.91 18.69 -1.31
N ASP A 146 7.22 18.72 -1.53
CA ASP A 146 7.96 19.92 -1.96
C ASP A 146 8.15 20.02 -3.49
N PHE A 147 7.45 19.22 -4.27
CA PHE A 147 7.57 19.24 -5.73
C PHE A 147 7.08 20.57 -6.32
N PRO A 148 7.85 21.21 -7.22
CA PRO A 148 7.33 22.26 -8.09
C PRO A 148 6.18 21.70 -8.94
N LYS A 149 5.13 22.50 -9.12
CA LYS A 149 3.91 22.07 -9.84
C LYS A 149 4.15 21.54 -11.26
N ASP A 150 5.18 22.04 -11.92
CA ASP A 150 5.53 21.78 -13.33
C ASP A 150 6.72 20.84 -13.50
N ILE A 151 7.17 20.19 -12.41
CA ILE A 151 8.24 19.19 -12.46
C ILE A 151 7.86 18.06 -13.43
N ASP A 152 8.82 17.55 -14.18
CA ASP A 152 8.65 16.38 -15.02
C ASP A 152 9.03 15.09 -14.29
N ALA A 153 8.75 13.94 -14.90
CA ALA A 153 9.05 12.65 -14.32
C ALA A 153 10.52 12.48 -13.91
N ALA A 154 11.45 12.92 -14.77
CA ALA A 154 12.88 12.80 -14.50
C ALA A 154 13.29 13.65 -13.28
N GLY A 155 12.82 14.89 -13.23
CA GLY A 155 13.06 15.79 -12.10
C GLY A 155 12.44 15.29 -10.80
N ALA A 156 11.21 14.74 -10.86
CA ALA A 156 10.52 14.17 -9.70
C ALA A 156 11.30 12.97 -9.12
N ILE A 157 11.71 12.04 -9.99
CA ILE A 157 12.47 10.86 -9.60
C ILE A 157 13.84 11.25 -9.05
N SER A 158 14.51 12.25 -9.66
CA SER A 158 15.79 12.77 -9.15
C SER A 158 15.63 13.34 -7.74
N ARG A 159 14.59 14.15 -7.48
CA ARG A 159 14.35 14.73 -6.15
C ARG A 159 14.08 13.69 -5.06
N ILE A 160 13.30 12.64 -5.37
CA ILE A 160 13.11 11.54 -4.41
C ILE A 160 14.44 10.84 -4.15
N THR A 161 15.19 10.53 -5.22
CA THR A 161 16.49 9.87 -5.12
C THR A 161 17.48 10.72 -4.29
N GLU A 162 17.56 12.02 -4.57
CA GLU A 162 18.40 12.97 -3.85
C GLU A 162 18.02 13.05 -2.37
N LYS A 163 16.73 13.16 -2.04
CA LYS A 163 16.25 13.20 -0.67
C LYS A 163 16.71 12.00 0.16
N ILE A 164 16.61 10.79 -0.40
CA ILE A 164 17.08 9.56 0.25
C ILE A 164 18.63 9.55 0.32
N HIS A 165 19.29 9.97 -0.74
CA HIS A 165 20.75 10.06 -0.79
C HIS A 165 21.32 11.02 0.25
N ASP A 166 20.74 12.21 0.35
CA ASP A 166 21.15 13.24 1.31
C ASP A 166 20.99 12.74 2.74
N PHE A 167 19.91 12.01 3.04
CA PHE A 167 19.74 11.34 4.31
C PHE A 167 20.91 10.38 4.61
N TYR A 168 21.37 9.61 3.63
CA TYR A 168 22.53 8.73 3.82
C TYR A 168 23.81 9.49 4.11
N VAL A 169 24.02 10.62 3.41
CA VAL A 169 25.20 11.49 3.63
C VAL A 169 25.18 12.12 5.01
N GLU A 170 24.06 12.73 5.40
CA GLU A 170 23.88 13.40 6.69
C GLU A 170 24.08 12.46 7.88
N HIS A 171 23.70 11.18 7.71
CA HIS A 171 23.78 10.17 8.78
C HIS A 171 24.99 9.23 8.65
N ASN A 172 25.94 9.53 7.75
CA ASN A 172 27.16 8.75 7.52
C ASN A 172 26.91 7.27 7.16
N LEU A 173 25.82 6.99 6.44
CA LEU A 173 25.41 5.65 6.02
C LEU A 173 25.86 5.29 4.61
N LEU A 174 26.30 6.26 3.78
CA LEU A 174 26.48 6.11 2.36
C LEU A 174 27.45 4.98 1.98
N ASP A 175 28.60 4.90 2.66
CA ASP A 175 29.63 3.89 2.35
C ASP A 175 29.18 2.47 2.71
N GLU A 176 28.47 2.32 3.85
CA GLU A 176 27.89 1.04 4.25
C GLU A 176 26.83 0.58 3.23
N LEU A 177 25.92 1.47 2.83
CA LEU A 177 24.82 1.15 1.92
C LEU A 177 25.27 0.97 0.46
N LYS A 178 26.42 1.51 0.08
CA LYS A 178 27.08 1.16 -1.18
C LYS A 178 27.65 -0.25 -1.14
N ALA A 179 28.28 -0.64 -0.04
CA ALA A 179 28.90 -1.95 0.13
C ALA A 179 27.84 -3.06 0.33
N GLU A 180 26.73 -2.75 1.00
CA GLU A 180 25.68 -3.69 1.34
C GLU A 180 24.29 -3.25 0.81
N PRO A 181 24.01 -3.41 -0.51
CA PRO A 181 22.74 -2.96 -1.11
C PRO A 181 21.47 -3.47 -0.43
N GLY A 182 21.52 -4.66 0.19
CA GLY A 182 20.38 -5.23 0.93
C GLY A 182 19.97 -4.47 2.20
N LYS A 183 20.75 -3.46 2.62
CA LYS A 183 20.44 -2.57 3.73
C LYS A 183 19.86 -1.23 3.28
N ARG A 184 19.82 -0.93 1.97
CA ARG A 184 19.31 0.34 1.44
C ARG A 184 17.86 0.57 1.85
N PHE A 185 17.51 1.82 2.02
CA PHE A 185 16.14 2.26 2.17
C PHE A 185 15.49 2.22 0.80
N THR A 186 14.57 1.31 0.61
CA THR A 186 14.03 1.02 -0.72
C THR A 186 12.52 1.20 -0.72
N ALA A 187 12.00 1.90 -1.73
CA ALA A 187 10.58 2.03 -1.99
C ALA A 187 10.28 1.97 -3.49
N ASN A 188 9.06 1.54 -3.81
CA ASN A 188 8.42 1.69 -5.11
C ASN A 188 7.42 2.85 -5.05
N GLY A 189 6.97 3.34 -6.19
CA GLY A 189 5.97 4.40 -6.15
C GLY A 189 5.24 4.61 -7.47
N VAL A 190 4.02 5.10 -7.35
CA VAL A 190 3.20 5.57 -8.47
C VAL A 190 2.68 6.96 -8.13
N ILE A 191 2.88 7.90 -9.06
CA ILE A 191 2.66 9.34 -8.85
C ILE A 191 1.83 9.88 -10.01
N TYR A 192 0.68 10.47 -9.70
CA TYR A 192 -0.10 11.28 -10.65
C TYR A 192 0.34 12.74 -10.57
N SER A 193 0.62 13.34 -11.72
CA SER A 193 0.88 14.77 -11.89
C SER A 193 -0.27 15.44 -12.62
N TYR A 194 -1.01 16.30 -11.94
CA TYR A 194 -2.11 17.07 -12.53
C TYR A 194 -1.61 18.03 -13.62
N ALA A 195 -0.53 18.78 -13.35
CA ALA A 195 -0.03 19.77 -14.29
C ALA A 195 0.54 19.16 -15.59
N ARG A 196 1.07 17.93 -15.51
CA ARG A 196 1.57 17.18 -16.66
C ARG A 196 0.53 16.30 -17.31
N ASN A 197 -0.56 16.03 -16.60
CA ASN A 197 -1.55 15.04 -16.98
C ASN A 197 -0.92 13.67 -17.26
N GLU A 198 -0.06 13.24 -16.33
CA GLU A 198 0.75 12.03 -16.44
C GLU A 198 0.69 11.21 -15.15
N VAL A 199 0.88 9.88 -15.29
CA VAL A 199 1.18 8.96 -14.18
C VAL A 199 2.58 8.41 -14.38
N TRP A 200 3.40 8.49 -13.33
CA TRP A 200 4.78 7.99 -13.30
C TRP A 200 4.86 6.78 -12.37
N GLN A 201 5.38 5.65 -12.86
CA GLN A 201 5.46 4.40 -12.12
C GLN A 201 6.91 3.93 -12.03
N VAL A 202 7.40 3.79 -10.81
CA VAL A 202 8.72 3.28 -10.45
C VAL A 202 8.54 2.02 -9.59
N GLY A 203 9.04 0.87 -10.05
CA GLY A 203 8.80 -0.41 -9.38
C GLY A 203 7.42 -0.98 -9.69
N ASP A 204 6.86 -1.75 -8.75
CA ASP A 204 5.68 -2.61 -8.91
C ASP A 204 4.39 -2.12 -8.24
N CYS A 205 4.32 -0.85 -7.84
CA CYS A 205 3.04 -0.21 -7.56
C CYS A 205 2.12 -0.31 -8.79
N GLN A 206 0.82 -0.30 -8.57
CA GLN A 206 -0.18 -0.51 -9.63
C GLN A 206 -0.90 0.79 -9.97
N CYS A 207 -1.39 0.91 -11.21
CA CYS A 207 -2.30 1.97 -11.58
C CYS A 207 -3.35 1.53 -12.61
N ILE A 208 -4.48 2.26 -12.59
CA ILE A 208 -5.50 2.24 -13.65
C ILE A 208 -5.66 3.67 -14.15
N ILE A 209 -5.68 3.84 -15.47
CA ILE A 209 -5.90 5.12 -16.17
C ILE A 209 -6.97 4.88 -17.21
N GLY A 210 -8.23 5.20 -16.93
CA GLY A 210 -9.35 4.80 -17.75
C GLY A 210 -9.37 3.27 -17.96
N ASN A 211 -9.10 2.80 -19.19
CA ASN A 211 -9.06 1.37 -19.52
C ASN A 211 -7.64 0.75 -19.45
N LEU A 212 -6.62 1.54 -19.20
CA LEU A 212 -5.24 1.05 -19.07
C LEU A 212 -5.04 0.54 -17.64
N TYR A 213 -4.56 -0.68 -17.48
CA TYR A 213 -4.06 -1.24 -16.22
C TYR A 213 -2.56 -1.52 -16.32
N SER A 214 -1.81 -1.19 -15.27
CA SER A 214 -0.39 -1.52 -15.14
C SER A 214 -0.08 -1.98 -13.71
N SER A 215 0.50 -3.20 -13.58
CA SER A 215 1.07 -3.70 -12.32
C SER A 215 2.59 -3.57 -12.30
N ASN A 216 3.24 -3.55 -13.46
CA ASN A 216 4.70 -3.50 -13.62
C ASN A 216 5.46 -4.51 -12.74
N GLU A 217 4.90 -5.73 -12.61
CA GLU A 217 5.49 -6.79 -11.79
C GLU A 217 6.95 -7.07 -12.20
N LYS A 218 7.80 -7.28 -11.21
CA LYS A 218 9.20 -7.66 -11.44
C LYS A 218 9.27 -9.13 -11.88
N GLU A 219 9.87 -9.40 -13.01
CA GLU A 219 10.04 -10.78 -13.52
C GLU A 219 10.70 -11.70 -12.48
N ILE A 220 11.69 -11.18 -11.73
CA ILE A 220 12.36 -11.96 -10.69
C ILE A 220 11.40 -12.37 -9.56
N ASP A 221 10.43 -11.53 -9.20
CA ASP A 221 9.46 -11.86 -8.15
C ASP A 221 8.48 -12.95 -8.62
N ALA A 222 8.06 -12.93 -9.88
CA ALA A 222 7.25 -14.00 -10.48
C ALA A 222 8.00 -15.35 -10.51
N ILE A 223 9.29 -15.33 -10.85
CA ILE A 223 10.15 -16.53 -10.82
C ILE A 223 10.26 -17.07 -9.39
N MET A 224 10.54 -16.21 -8.41
CA MET A 224 10.68 -16.61 -7.01
C MET A 224 9.35 -17.09 -6.41
N ALA A 225 8.24 -16.46 -6.73
CA ALA A 225 6.92 -16.89 -6.30
C ALA A 225 6.55 -18.29 -6.83
N ASN A 226 6.85 -18.57 -8.11
CA ASN A 226 6.66 -19.89 -8.68
C ASN A 226 7.58 -20.94 -8.03
N ALA A 227 8.87 -20.64 -7.81
CA ALA A 227 9.80 -21.53 -7.13
C ALA A 227 9.33 -21.86 -5.71
N ARG A 228 8.92 -20.85 -4.93
CA ARG A 228 8.33 -21.03 -3.60
C ARG A 228 7.10 -21.94 -3.63
N ALA A 229 6.18 -21.70 -4.57
CA ALA A 229 4.96 -22.49 -4.70
C ALA A 229 5.28 -23.97 -4.97
N VAL A 230 6.22 -24.27 -5.88
CA VAL A 230 6.63 -25.63 -6.21
C VAL A 230 7.22 -26.34 -4.97
N VAL A 231 8.11 -25.70 -4.22
CA VAL A 231 8.71 -26.29 -3.01
C VAL A 231 7.63 -26.62 -1.97
N ASN A 232 6.67 -25.71 -1.76
CA ASN A 232 5.59 -25.94 -0.82
C ASN A 232 4.61 -27.05 -1.28
N GLU A 233 4.31 -27.14 -2.58
CA GLU A 233 3.50 -28.25 -3.11
C GLU A 233 4.22 -29.60 -2.93
N VAL A 234 5.52 -29.67 -3.13
CA VAL A 234 6.32 -30.89 -2.87
C VAL A 234 6.26 -31.25 -1.38
N ALA A 235 6.43 -30.27 -0.48
CA ALA A 235 6.32 -30.50 0.96
C ALA A 235 4.94 -31.08 1.37
N LEU A 236 3.85 -30.61 0.75
CA LEU A 236 2.51 -31.15 0.96
C LEU A 236 2.41 -32.62 0.51
N LEU A 237 3.05 -33.00 -0.61
CA LEU A 237 3.12 -34.38 -1.08
C LEU A 237 3.93 -35.28 -0.13
N ASP A 238 4.93 -34.71 0.54
CA ASP A 238 5.76 -35.39 1.55
C ASP A 238 5.09 -35.47 2.94
N GLY A 239 3.82 -35.00 3.05
CA GLY A 239 3.00 -35.14 4.26
C GLY A 239 3.00 -33.94 5.20
N VAL A 240 3.63 -32.81 4.82
CA VAL A 240 3.47 -31.53 5.51
C VAL A 240 2.04 -31.05 5.32
N THR A 241 1.41 -30.48 6.33
CA THR A 241 0.04 -29.96 6.22
C THR A 241 0.02 -28.47 5.88
N LEU A 242 -1.10 -27.96 5.34
CA LEU A 242 -1.27 -26.51 5.12
C LEU A 242 -1.06 -25.71 6.42
N LYS A 243 -1.49 -26.26 7.56
CA LYS A 243 -1.30 -25.62 8.86
C LYS A 243 0.19 -25.54 9.28
N ASP A 244 0.97 -26.54 8.90
CA ASP A 244 2.42 -26.49 9.17
C ASP A 244 3.07 -25.42 8.30
N LEU A 245 2.65 -25.25 7.05
CA LEU A 245 3.13 -24.21 6.13
C LEU A 245 2.80 -22.78 6.60
N GLU A 246 1.72 -22.56 7.36
CA GLU A 246 1.42 -21.25 7.97
C GLU A 246 2.49 -20.81 8.99
N SER A 247 3.15 -21.75 9.63
CA SER A 247 4.15 -21.50 10.66
C SER A 247 5.58 -21.69 10.18
N HIS A 248 5.78 -22.50 9.16
CA HIS A 248 7.07 -22.83 8.59
C HIS A 248 6.92 -23.00 7.07
N ASP A 249 7.47 -22.09 6.30
CA ASP A 249 7.36 -22.01 4.84
C ASP A 249 8.69 -22.42 4.17
N PRO A 250 8.88 -23.72 3.85
CA PRO A 250 10.13 -24.20 3.25
C PRO A 250 10.39 -23.58 1.87
N GLY A 251 9.33 -23.24 1.13
CA GLY A 251 9.47 -22.53 -0.13
C GLY A 251 10.01 -21.11 0.06
N ARG A 252 9.58 -20.40 1.10
CA ARG A 252 10.13 -19.10 1.46
C ARG A 252 11.60 -19.21 1.86
N GLU A 253 11.96 -20.19 2.67
CA GLU A 253 13.36 -20.44 3.06
C GLU A 253 14.24 -20.74 1.86
N PHE A 254 13.74 -21.57 0.92
CA PHE A 254 14.45 -21.91 -0.31
C PHE A 254 14.79 -20.69 -1.16
N ILE A 255 13.85 -19.75 -1.34
CA ILE A 255 14.07 -18.55 -2.17
C ILE A 255 14.76 -17.40 -1.42
N TYR A 256 14.83 -17.45 -0.09
CA TYR A 256 15.28 -16.32 0.74
C TYR A 256 16.68 -15.81 0.38
N PRO A 257 17.71 -16.67 0.13
CA PRO A 257 19.04 -16.22 -0.29
C PRO A 257 19.03 -15.41 -1.61
N PHE A 258 18.10 -15.73 -2.53
CA PHE A 258 17.93 -14.99 -3.78
C PHE A 258 17.24 -13.65 -3.54
N LEU A 259 16.23 -13.63 -2.68
CA LEU A 259 15.54 -12.38 -2.31
C LEU A 259 16.49 -11.38 -1.63
N GLN A 260 17.47 -11.85 -0.85
CA GLN A 260 18.51 -10.98 -0.28
C GLN A 260 19.43 -10.41 -1.36
N LYS A 261 19.82 -11.22 -2.37
CA LYS A 261 20.69 -10.80 -3.46
C LYS A 261 19.97 -9.95 -4.52
N GLN A 262 18.66 -9.96 -4.55
CA GLN A 262 17.83 -9.17 -5.46
C GLN A 262 18.14 -7.66 -5.38
N ALA A 263 18.63 -7.19 -4.22
CA ALA A 263 19.08 -5.82 -4.05
C ALA A 263 20.22 -5.41 -5.02
N LEU A 264 20.99 -6.36 -5.57
CA LEU A 264 22.00 -6.08 -6.59
C LEU A 264 21.40 -5.74 -7.97
N LEU A 265 20.12 -6.06 -8.19
CA LEU A 265 19.39 -5.78 -9.43
C LEU A 265 18.70 -4.41 -9.39
N GLN A 266 18.56 -3.82 -8.21
CA GLN A 266 17.95 -2.51 -8.02
C GLN A 266 18.79 -1.43 -8.70
N ASN A 267 18.15 -0.67 -9.61
CA ASN A 267 18.80 0.40 -10.36
C ASN A 267 20.13 -0.02 -11.05
N CYS A 268 20.28 -1.32 -11.35
CA CYS A 268 21.52 -1.85 -11.90
C CYS A 268 21.86 -1.20 -13.24
N PRO A 269 23.03 -0.53 -13.38
CA PRO A 269 23.41 0.17 -14.60
C PRO A 269 24.01 -0.74 -15.68
N VAL A 270 24.21 -2.04 -15.38
CA VAL A 270 24.87 -2.99 -16.28
C VAL A 270 24.01 -3.20 -17.51
N GLU A 271 24.55 -2.91 -18.68
CA GLU A 271 23.89 -3.13 -19.95
C GLU A 271 23.62 -4.62 -20.20
N GLY A 272 22.42 -4.95 -20.68
CA GLY A 272 21.99 -6.32 -20.91
C GLY A 272 21.51 -7.07 -19.68
N GLN A 273 21.43 -6.43 -18.51
CA GLN A 273 20.83 -7.03 -17.30
C GLN A 273 19.29 -6.99 -17.40
N HIS A 274 18.70 -8.14 -17.75
CA HIS A 274 17.24 -8.25 -18.00
C HIS A 274 16.40 -8.23 -16.73
N PHE A 275 16.95 -8.63 -15.59
CA PHE A 275 16.24 -8.68 -14.31
C PHE A 275 16.38 -7.39 -13.47
N ALA A 276 17.08 -6.37 -14.00
CA ALA A 276 17.20 -5.09 -13.32
C ALA A 276 15.85 -4.36 -13.30
N PHE A 277 15.55 -3.71 -12.18
CA PHE A 277 14.30 -2.98 -11.97
C PHE A 277 14.54 -1.65 -11.24
N PRO A 278 13.69 -0.63 -11.48
CA PRO A 278 13.83 0.67 -10.88
C PRO A 278 13.22 0.69 -9.47
N VAL A 279 13.86 1.39 -8.54
CA VAL A 279 13.36 1.67 -7.19
C VAL A 279 13.87 3.01 -6.69
N PHE A 280 13.24 3.58 -5.69
CA PHE A 280 13.78 4.68 -4.91
C PHE A 280 14.65 4.12 -3.78
N ASP A 281 15.98 4.20 -3.93
CA ASP A 281 16.95 3.67 -2.95
C ASP A 281 18.13 4.62 -2.66
N GLY A 282 18.00 5.90 -3.05
CA GLY A 282 19.04 6.90 -2.90
C GLY A 282 20.17 6.80 -3.94
N PHE A 283 20.01 5.93 -4.95
CA PHE A 283 20.94 5.81 -6.08
C PHE A 283 20.21 6.07 -7.41
N PRO A 284 20.95 6.49 -8.48
CA PRO A 284 20.33 6.91 -9.73
C PRO A 284 19.40 5.86 -10.35
N VAL A 285 18.18 6.24 -10.60
CA VAL A 285 17.17 5.42 -11.27
C VAL A 285 17.39 5.44 -12.78
N GLN A 286 17.31 4.29 -13.43
CA GLN A 286 17.43 4.20 -14.90
C GLN A 286 16.09 4.61 -15.54
N MET A 287 16.00 5.82 -16.08
CA MET A 287 14.76 6.38 -16.65
C MET A 287 14.11 5.50 -17.74
N LYS A 288 14.89 4.70 -18.47
CA LYS A 288 14.35 3.73 -19.45
C LYS A 288 13.50 2.61 -18.85
N GLN A 289 13.57 2.42 -17.52
CA GLN A 289 12.79 1.42 -16.76
C GLN A 289 11.60 2.05 -16.04
N VAL A 290 11.44 3.37 -16.11
CA VAL A 290 10.32 4.10 -15.53
C VAL A 290 9.18 4.14 -16.53
N ASN A 291 7.98 3.78 -16.12
CA ASN A 291 6.81 3.93 -16.94
C ASN A 291 6.23 5.35 -16.77
N ILE A 292 5.99 6.02 -17.90
CA ILE A 292 5.36 7.33 -17.95
C ILE A 292 4.13 7.19 -18.83
N PHE A 293 2.95 7.34 -18.23
CA PHE A 293 1.68 7.22 -18.94
C PHE A 293 1.03 8.58 -19.08
N SER A 294 0.56 8.93 -20.28
CA SER A 294 -0.33 10.07 -20.45
C SER A 294 -1.72 9.70 -19.94
N VAL A 295 -2.33 10.55 -19.14
CA VAL A 295 -3.71 10.37 -18.69
C VAL A 295 -4.70 10.70 -19.81
N GLY A 296 -4.35 11.65 -20.71
CA GLY A 296 -5.20 12.04 -21.83
C GLY A 296 -6.55 12.57 -21.36
N ASP A 297 -7.61 11.99 -21.91
CA ASP A 297 -9.01 12.32 -21.59
C ASP A 297 -9.63 11.35 -20.56
N ALA A 298 -8.83 10.54 -19.86
CA ALA A 298 -9.35 9.65 -18.83
C ALA A 298 -9.95 10.46 -17.68
N GLU A 299 -11.16 10.10 -17.28
CA GLU A 299 -11.90 10.80 -16.23
C GLU A 299 -11.43 10.38 -14.83
N GLU A 300 -10.77 9.20 -14.72
CA GLU A 300 -10.30 8.66 -13.45
C GLU A 300 -8.92 8.05 -13.55
N VAL A 301 -8.21 8.15 -12.44
CA VAL A 301 -6.91 7.50 -12.18
C VAL A 301 -7.00 6.79 -10.84
N VAL A 302 -6.55 5.53 -10.81
CA VAL A 302 -6.40 4.76 -9.58
C VAL A 302 -4.92 4.45 -9.37
N LEU A 303 -4.42 4.69 -8.17
CA LEU A 303 -3.05 4.41 -7.75
C LEU A 303 -3.08 3.43 -6.57
N SER A 304 -2.20 2.44 -6.57
CA SER A 304 -2.13 1.46 -5.49
C SER A 304 -0.72 0.91 -5.29
N SER A 305 -0.42 0.44 -4.08
CA SER A 305 0.71 -0.44 -3.82
C SER A 305 0.45 -1.86 -4.35
N ASP A 306 1.43 -2.76 -4.25
CA ASP A 306 1.36 -4.15 -4.71
C ASP A 306 0.59 -5.09 -3.74
N GLY A 307 0.02 -4.55 -2.66
CA GLY A 307 -0.75 -5.31 -1.67
C GLY A 307 -2.08 -5.88 -2.17
N TYR A 308 -2.49 -5.57 -3.40
CA TYR A 308 -3.62 -6.20 -4.08
C TYR A 308 -3.13 -7.17 -5.16
N PRO A 309 -3.63 -8.44 -5.18
CA PRO A 309 -3.32 -9.38 -6.26
C PRO A 309 -3.74 -8.89 -7.64
N HIS A 310 -4.77 -8.07 -7.68
CA HIS A 310 -5.23 -7.32 -8.86
C HIS A 310 -5.96 -6.06 -8.40
N LEU A 311 -5.67 -4.95 -9.05
CA LEU A 311 -6.30 -3.67 -8.80
C LEU A 311 -7.56 -3.52 -9.65
N TYR A 312 -8.64 -3.01 -9.04
CA TYR A 312 -9.90 -2.66 -9.71
C TYR A 312 -10.16 -1.16 -9.60
N SER A 313 -11.07 -0.65 -10.44
CA SER A 313 -11.44 0.77 -10.46
C SER A 313 -12.07 1.25 -9.16
N THR A 314 -12.63 0.36 -8.34
CA THR A 314 -13.18 0.72 -7.03
C THR A 314 -12.45 0.01 -5.91
N LEU A 315 -12.28 0.68 -4.78
CA LEU A 315 -11.72 0.11 -3.57
C LEU A 315 -12.47 -1.15 -3.14
N ARG A 316 -13.81 -1.11 -3.25
CA ARG A 316 -14.66 -2.24 -2.87
C ARG A 316 -14.34 -3.51 -3.67
N GLU A 317 -14.18 -3.39 -4.97
CA GLU A 317 -13.86 -4.56 -5.83
C GLU A 317 -12.47 -5.09 -5.52
N SER A 318 -11.47 -4.21 -5.34
CA SER A 318 -10.10 -4.59 -4.96
C SER A 318 -10.07 -5.31 -3.60
N GLU A 319 -10.76 -4.81 -2.58
CA GLU A 319 -10.86 -5.44 -1.25
C GLU A 319 -11.65 -6.76 -1.29
N CYS A 320 -12.74 -6.84 -2.09
CA CYS A 320 -13.52 -8.08 -2.23
C CYS A 320 -12.69 -9.17 -2.93
N TYR A 321 -11.95 -8.83 -3.99
CA TYR A 321 -11.10 -9.78 -4.68
C TYR A 321 -9.96 -10.28 -3.78
N LEU A 322 -9.29 -9.37 -3.06
CA LEU A 322 -8.27 -9.74 -2.08
C LEU A 322 -8.84 -10.69 -1.02
N ALA A 323 -10.01 -10.39 -0.46
CA ALA A 323 -10.65 -11.24 0.54
C ALA A 323 -10.95 -12.64 0.01
N ASP A 324 -11.44 -12.76 -1.23
CA ASP A 324 -11.71 -14.03 -1.89
C ASP A 324 -10.43 -14.87 -2.09
N ILE A 325 -9.34 -14.21 -2.51
CA ILE A 325 -8.03 -14.88 -2.63
C ILE A 325 -7.53 -15.35 -1.27
N LEU A 326 -7.57 -14.51 -0.24
CA LEU A 326 -7.07 -14.85 1.10
C LEU A 326 -7.90 -15.95 1.79
N GLU A 327 -9.20 -16.07 1.48
CA GLU A 327 -10.03 -17.15 1.96
C GLU A 327 -9.68 -18.49 1.30
N LYS A 328 -9.43 -18.50 -0.01
CA LYS A 328 -9.20 -19.72 -0.80
C LYS A 328 -7.73 -20.16 -0.86
N ASP A 329 -6.81 -19.19 -0.81
CA ASP A 329 -5.35 -19.40 -0.94
C ASP A 329 -4.56 -18.49 0.02
N PRO A 330 -4.72 -18.67 1.36
CA PRO A 330 -4.06 -17.81 2.34
C PRO A 330 -2.52 -17.88 2.29
N LEU A 331 -1.99 -18.96 1.75
CA LEU A 331 -0.56 -19.16 1.56
C LEU A 331 -0.04 -18.51 0.28
N CYS A 332 -0.89 -17.93 -0.57
CA CYS A 332 -0.52 -17.28 -1.83
C CYS A 332 0.43 -18.14 -2.67
N MET A 333 0.01 -19.35 -2.99
CA MET A 333 0.82 -20.30 -3.76
C MET A 333 0.09 -20.97 -4.93
N ARG A 334 -1.23 -20.76 -5.08
CA ARG A 334 -2.07 -21.42 -6.11
C ARG A 334 -2.82 -20.42 -6.98
N LEU A 335 -3.76 -19.66 -6.39
CA LEU A 335 -4.60 -18.70 -7.11
C LEU A 335 -3.85 -17.40 -7.37
N TYR A 336 -3.10 -16.93 -6.39
CA TYR A 336 -2.19 -15.81 -6.50
C TYR A 336 -0.83 -16.21 -5.91
N LYS A 337 0.18 -16.31 -6.74
CA LYS A 337 1.51 -16.72 -6.28
C LYS A 337 2.31 -15.49 -5.86
N SER A 338 2.75 -15.49 -4.60
CA SER A 338 3.61 -14.45 -4.05
C SER A 338 4.86 -15.06 -3.40
N THR A 339 5.88 -14.25 -3.22
CA THR A 339 7.10 -14.65 -2.51
C THR A 339 6.87 -14.92 -1.01
N LYS A 340 5.69 -14.60 -0.49
CA LYS A 340 5.26 -14.85 0.91
C LYS A 340 3.75 -15.11 0.95
N GLY A 341 3.29 -15.92 1.89
CA GLY A 341 1.88 -16.04 2.26
C GLY A 341 1.49 -15.12 3.41
N VAL A 342 0.24 -15.24 3.86
CA VAL A 342 -0.22 -14.57 5.08
C VAL A 342 0.51 -15.18 6.28
N GLN A 343 1.29 -14.38 6.97
CA GLN A 343 2.01 -14.82 8.16
C GLN A 343 1.10 -14.78 9.40
N LYS A 344 1.40 -15.60 10.40
CA LYS A 344 0.65 -15.64 11.65
C LYS A 344 0.56 -14.26 12.29
N GLY A 345 -0.64 -13.82 12.57
CA GLY A 345 -0.94 -12.50 13.16
C GLY A 345 -1.14 -11.37 12.15
N ASN A 346 -0.94 -11.63 10.86
CA ASN A 346 -1.25 -10.69 9.81
C ASN A 346 -2.67 -10.88 9.27
N CYS A 347 -3.27 -9.80 8.78
CA CYS A 347 -4.58 -9.82 8.12
C CYS A 347 -4.48 -9.89 6.58
N SER A 348 -3.27 -9.79 6.02
CA SER A 348 -2.97 -9.89 4.60
C SER A 348 -1.54 -10.35 4.38
N PHE A 349 -1.18 -10.70 3.14
CA PHE A 349 0.20 -11.05 2.78
C PHE A 349 1.09 -9.80 2.69
N ASP A 350 0.53 -8.61 2.37
CA ASP A 350 1.25 -7.34 2.37
C ASP A 350 0.44 -6.16 2.92
N ASP A 351 1.14 -5.04 3.16
CA ASP A 351 0.56 -3.73 3.39
C ASP A 351 -0.18 -3.30 2.11
N ARG A 352 -1.14 -2.39 2.20
CA ARG A 352 -1.84 -1.91 1.02
C ARG A 352 -2.34 -0.50 1.14
N ALA A 353 -2.15 0.23 0.05
CA ALA A 353 -2.61 1.59 -0.16
C ALA A 353 -3.44 1.66 -1.45
N TYR A 354 -4.50 2.44 -1.45
CA TYR A 354 -5.39 2.65 -2.60
C TYR A 354 -5.82 4.11 -2.62
N LEU A 355 -5.75 4.75 -3.79
CA LEU A 355 -6.12 6.14 -3.99
C LEU A 355 -6.79 6.28 -5.37
N ARG A 356 -8.00 6.87 -5.42
CA ARG A 356 -8.76 7.15 -6.63
C ARG A 356 -9.24 8.58 -6.68
#